data_83baebaddd231616fd0acbc8e45f1fd7
#
_entry.id   83baebaddd231616fd0acbc8e45f1fd7
#
_cell.length_a   1.000
_cell.length_b   1.000
_cell.length_c   1.000
_cell.angle_alpha   90.00
_cell.angle_beta   90.00
_cell.angle_gamma   90.00
#
_symmetry.space_group_name_H-M   'P 1'
#
loop_
_entity.id
_entity.type
_entity.pdbx_description
1 polymer ?
#
loop_
_entity_poly.entity_id
_entity_poly.type
_entity_poly.pdbx_seq_one_letter_code
_entity_poly.pdbx_strand_id
1 'polypeptide(L)'
;MFEDAERAVIINADGKELPVTRIAGANSMYDVIKFRTETEKKITALKVATQPAAVGETVYLLPYSTQKAATCQTGKVTQVDTIADKAYYYTLTMTTSDKTVSCPIMNANGEVLGLIQKSASEEDKESYAIGASYGESLSISPLSANDINLNKIGIAKALPETEDQALVYLYMSSSQMDAKNYLATLNDFLQAYPNSTEGYTRRAGYYMNIGDDEHNALAEADLKKAMDVSGNKTEGQYNVAKIIYSYCINLEEGKKAYGDWSYDKALNIIREAIATDAQPVYIQLEGDILFAMRNYTDAYKSYEQVNQTPLASAATFYSAAKTKQLIEGTEMNEVIALMDSAIARFTPPYTSCLLYTSPSPRD
;
A
#
# COMPACT_ATOMS: atom_id res chain seq x y z
N MET A 1 -14.96 19.03 2.13
CA MET A 1 -14.79 19.18 3.60
C MET A 1 -13.43 18.72 4.10
N PHE A 2 -12.88 17.61 3.58
CA PHE A 2 -11.58 17.05 4.02
C PHE A 2 -10.40 17.36 3.09
N GLU A 3 -10.62 18.04 1.96
CA GLU A 3 -9.53 18.46 1.06
C GLU A 3 -8.57 19.38 1.84
N ASP A 4 -7.28 19.08 1.75
CA ASP A 4 -6.17 19.73 2.46
C ASP A 4 -6.27 19.71 4.01
N ALA A 5 -7.14 18.86 4.57
CA ALA A 5 -7.26 18.73 6.01
C ALA A 5 -6.14 17.84 6.58
N GLU A 6 -5.32 18.39 7.47
CA GLU A 6 -4.32 17.62 8.22
C GLU A 6 -4.87 17.01 9.51
N ARG A 7 -5.99 17.55 10.00
CA ARG A 7 -6.67 17.12 11.22
C ARG A 7 -8.18 17.31 11.09
N ALA A 8 -8.93 16.34 11.60
CA ALA A 8 -10.37 16.46 11.76
C ALA A 8 -10.79 15.92 13.13
N VAL A 9 -11.88 16.44 13.67
CA VAL A 9 -12.50 15.98 14.92
C VAL A 9 -13.99 15.81 14.73
N ILE A 10 -14.57 14.88 15.45
CA ILE A 10 -16.01 14.76 15.63
C ILE A 10 -16.36 15.40 16.96
N ILE A 11 -17.39 16.23 16.98
CA ILE A 11 -17.96 16.74 18.23
C ILE A 11 -19.16 15.85 18.57
N ASN A 12 -19.04 15.08 19.64
CA ASN A 12 -20.14 14.20 20.09
C ASN A 12 -21.28 14.97 20.75
N ALA A 13 -22.37 14.27 21.09
CA ALA A 13 -23.55 14.90 21.75
C ALA A 13 -23.23 15.55 23.12
N ASP A 14 -22.15 15.13 23.79
CA ASP A 14 -21.68 15.73 25.05
C ASP A 14 -20.79 16.96 24.81
N GLY A 15 -20.55 17.37 23.55
CA GLY A 15 -19.66 18.44 23.15
C GLY A 15 -18.16 18.09 23.20
N LYS A 16 -17.81 16.81 23.42
CA LYS A 16 -16.42 16.36 23.48
C LYS A 16 -15.88 16.13 22.05
N GLU A 17 -14.68 16.60 21.79
CA GLU A 17 -13.96 16.32 20.55
C GLU A 17 -13.40 14.89 20.55
N LEU A 18 -13.64 14.17 19.48
CA LEU A 18 -13.07 12.86 19.18
C LEU A 18 -12.23 12.98 17.92
N PRO A 19 -10.93 12.64 17.94
CA PRO A 19 -10.08 12.78 16.77
C PRO A 19 -10.44 11.77 15.67
N VAL A 20 -10.41 12.21 14.43
CA VAL A 20 -10.39 11.32 13.26
C VAL A 20 -8.96 10.80 13.11
N THR A 21 -8.79 9.50 13.27
CA THR A 21 -7.46 8.88 13.32
C THR A 21 -7.02 8.33 11.97
N ARG A 22 -7.96 7.83 11.15
CA ARG A 22 -7.69 7.24 9.83
C ARG A 22 -8.85 7.49 8.88
N ILE A 23 -8.53 7.79 7.62
CA ILE A 23 -9.51 7.77 6.54
C ILE A 23 -9.64 6.32 6.06
N ALA A 24 -10.86 5.78 6.09
CA ALA A 24 -11.15 4.40 5.72
C ALA A 24 -11.74 4.24 4.30
N GLY A 25 -11.97 5.34 3.61
CA GLY A 25 -12.44 5.40 2.24
C GLY A 25 -13.05 6.76 1.93
N ALA A 26 -13.00 7.18 0.68
CA ALA A 26 -13.64 8.42 0.23
C ALA A 26 -14.06 8.29 -1.23
N ASN A 27 -15.06 9.07 -1.61
CA ASN A 27 -15.46 9.26 -3.01
C ASN A 27 -15.84 10.74 -3.21
N SER A 28 -15.11 11.41 -4.09
CA SER A 28 -15.30 12.84 -4.36
C SER A 28 -16.51 13.13 -5.23
N MET A 29 -16.95 12.18 -6.09
CA MET A 29 -18.12 12.36 -6.96
C MET A 29 -19.40 12.46 -6.12
N TYR A 30 -19.52 11.61 -5.11
CA TYR A 30 -20.69 11.57 -4.21
C TYR A 30 -20.44 12.30 -2.88
N ASP A 31 -19.29 12.97 -2.71
CA ASP A 31 -18.90 13.73 -1.53
C ASP A 31 -19.11 12.95 -0.22
N VAL A 32 -18.62 11.71 -0.19
CA VAL A 32 -18.74 10.81 0.97
C VAL A 32 -17.35 10.38 1.43
N ILE A 33 -17.14 10.44 2.72
CA ILE A 33 -15.93 9.97 3.38
C ILE A 33 -16.26 9.04 4.55
N LYS A 34 -15.50 7.95 4.65
CA LYS A 34 -15.53 7.01 5.77
C LYS A 34 -14.24 7.13 6.54
N PHE A 35 -14.34 7.24 7.85
CA PHE A 35 -13.16 7.43 8.71
C PHE A 35 -13.30 6.66 10.03
N ARG A 36 -12.18 6.51 10.73
CA ARG A 36 -12.11 5.94 12.07
C ARG A 36 -11.88 7.03 13.09
N THR A 37 -12.48 6.85 14.27
CA THR A 37 -12.26 7.68 15.45
C THR A 37 -12.01 6.80 16.66
N GLU A 38 -11.30 7.31 17.64
CA GLU A 38 -11.08 6.63 18.91
C GLU A 38 -12.02 7.19 19.98
N THR A 39 -12.61 6.30 20.75
CA THR A 39 -13.46 6.66 21.87
C THR A 39 -13.36 5.61 22.97
N GLU A 40 -13.29 6.06 24.21
CA GLU A 40 -13.31 5.20 25.39
C GLU A 40 -14.72 4.67 25.73
N LYS A 41 -15.74 5.33 25.19
CA LYS A 41 -17.15 4.96 25.46
C LYS A 41 -17.65 4.02 24.34
N LYS A 42 -18.43 3.02 24.73
CA LYS A 42 -19.18 2.20 23.76
C LYS A 42 -20.17 3.11 23.01
N ILE A 43 -20.02 3.16 21.68
CA ILE A 43 -20.94 3.87 20.79
C ILE A 43 -22.03 2.89 20.35
N THR A 44 -23.29 3.34 20.40
CA THR A 44 -24.40 2.62 19.79
C THR A 44 -24.51 3.08 18.35
N ALA A 45 -24.18 2.19 17.41
CA ALA A 45 -24.31 2.47 15.99
C ALA A 45 -25.79 2.54 15.57
N LEU A 46 -26.11 3.46 14.68
CA LEU A 46 -27.39 3.44 13.99
C LEU A 46 -27.40 2.26 13.01
N LYS A 47 -28.54 1.60 12.88
CA LYS A 47 -28.72 0.52 11.93
C LYS A 47 -28.92 1.10 10.52
N VAL A 48 -28.17 0.62 9.55
CA VAL A 48 -28.36 0.96 8.14
C VAL A 48 -29.50 0.11 7.56
N ALA A 49 -30.38 0.76 6.78
CA ALA A 49 -31.50 0.07 6.13
C ALA A 49 -30.97 -0.90 5.04
N THR A 50 -31.47 -2.11 5.04
CA THR A 50 -31.09 -3.16 4.07
C THR A 50 -31.86 -3.05 2.76
N GLN A 51 -32.97 -2.32 2.73
CA GLN A 51 -33.81 -2.06 1.56
C GLN A 51 -33.93 -0.57 1.32
N PRO A 52 -34.03 -0.12 0.07
CA PRO A 52 -34.26 1.28 -0.24
C PRO A 52 -35.68 1.69 0.18
N ALA A 53 -35.85 2.98 0.45
CA ALA A 53 -37.19 3.55 0.61
C ALA A 53 -37.91 3.58 -0.75
N ALA A 54 -39.22 3.38 -0.74
CA ALA A 54 -40.06 3.47 -1.93
C ALA A 54 -40.38 4.95 -2.28
N VAL A 55 -40.64 5.23 -3.56
CA VAL A 55 -41.14 6.54 -3.99
C VAL A 55 -42.47 6.81 -3.27
N GLY A 56 -42.64 8.00 -2.70
CA GLY A 56 -43.77 8.41 -1.89
C GLY A 56 -43.62 8.10 -0.39
N GLU A 57 -42.66 7.30 0.01
CA GLU A 57 -42.39 6.98 1.42
C GLU A 57 -41.95 8.23 2.19
N THR A 58 -42.44 8.34 3.44
CA THR A 58 -42.00 9.42 4.34
C THR A 58 -40.68 9.07 4.99
N VAL A 59 -39.75 10.02 4.96
CA VAL A 59 -38.43 9.93 5.56
C VAL A 59 -38.21 11.04 6.58
N TYR A 60 -37.30 10.78 7.50
CA TYR A 60 -37.03 11.64 8.65
C TYR A 60 -35.57 12.05 8.62
N LEU A 61 -35.29 13.35 8.52
CA LEU A 61 -33.94 13.92 8.66
C LEU A 61 -33.69 14.18 10.15
N LEU A 62 -32.62 13.56 10.67
CA LEU A 62 -32.16 13.74 12.04
C LEU A 62 -30.97 14.71 12.07
N PRO A 63 -31.18 16.00 12.35
CA PRO A 63 -30.08 16.97 12.39
C PRO A 63 -29.20 16.73 13.62
N TYR A 64 -27.92 17.10 13.49
CA TYR A 64 -27.02 17.14 14.62
C TYR A 64 -27.57 18.08 15.71
N SER A 65 -27.57 17.62 16.94
CA SER A 65 -27.97 18.43 18.08
C SER A 65 -27.25 18.00 19.35
N THR A 66 -26.80 18.97 20.13
CA THR A 66 -26.33 18.77 21.52
C THR A 66 -27.46 18.82 22.53
N GLN A 67 -28.69 19.12 22.12
CA GLN A 67 -29.88 19.16 22.97
C GLN A 67 -30.47 17.76 23.15
N LYS A 68 -31.08 17.51 24.30
CA LYS A 68 -31.70 16.22 24.64
C LYS A 68 -32.88 15.82 23.75
N ALA A 69 -33.53 16.78 23.10
CA ALA A 69 -34.61 16.54 22.14
C ALA A 69 -34.19 17.09 20.77
N ALA A 70 -33.85 16.20 19.84
CA ALA A 70 -33.63 16.56 18.44
C ALA A 70 -34.98 16.74 17.74
N THR A 71 -35.10 17.78 16.91
CA THR A 71 -36.28 18.00 16.08
C THR A 71 -36.04 17.36 14.74
N CYS A 72 -36.80 16.31 14.39
CA CYS A 72 -36.73 15.72 13.06
C CYS A 72 -37.47 16.58 12.02
N GLN A 73 -36.90 16.72 10.83
CA GLN A 73 -37.61 17.20 9.65
C GLN A 73 -38.20 16.00 8.91
N THR A 74 -39.37 16.18 8.28
CA THR A 74 -39.98 15.14 7.48
C THR A 74 -40.02 15.55 6.01
N GLY A 75 -39.82 14.59 5.12
CA GLY A 75 -39.96 14.75 3.70
C GLY A 75 -40.44 13.46 3.06
N LYS A 76 -40.65 13.46 1.75
CA LYS A 76 -41.02 12.28 0.98
C LYS A 76 -39.95 11.99 -0.08
N VAL A 77 -39.76 10.71 -0.35
CA VAL A 77 -38.95 10.27 -1.47
C VAL A 77 -39.72 10.55 -2.78
N THR A 78 -39.10 11.30 -3.70
CA THR A 78 -39.67 11.57 -5.03
C THR A 78 -39.03 10.71 -6.11
N GLN A 79 -37.74 10.36 -5.94
CA GLN A 79 -37.02 9.49 -6.85
C GLN A 79 -35.99 8.63 -6.10
N VAL A 80 -35.76 7.43 -6.63
CA VAL A 80 -34.71 6.52 -6.15
C VAL A 80 -33.92 6.02 -7.36
N ASP A 81 -32.66 6.35 -7.44
CA ASP A 81 -31.76 5.88 -8.46
C ASP A 81 -30.80 4.83 -7.89
N THR A 82 -30.47 3.82 -8.65
CA THR A 82 -29.43 2.85 -8.27
C THR A 82 -28.10 3.34 -8.77
N ILE A 83 -27.14 3.46 -7.85
CA ILE A 83 -25.76 3.80 -8.13
C ILE A 83 -24.85 2.68 -7.67
N ALA A 84 -23.77 2.39 -8.41
CA ALA A 84 -22.86 1.29 -8.11
C ALA A 84 -23.63 0.02 -7.64
N ASP A 85 -23.18 -1.13 -7.76
CA ASP A 85 -23.87 -2.44 -7.72
C ASP A 85 -25.02 -2.66 -6.69
N LYS A 86 -25.18 -1.83 -5.65
CA LYS A 86 -26.26 -1.98 -4.63
C LYS A 86 -26.49 -0.71 -3.79
N ALA A 87 -26.05 0.43 -4.21
CA ALA A 87 -26.24 1.68 -3.50
C ALA A 87 -27.34 2.52 -4.14
N TYR A 88 -27.98 3.36 -3.36
CA TYR A 88 -29.11 4.17 -3.78
C TYR A 88 -28.82 5.65 -3.67
N TYR A 89 -29.46 6.44 -4.52
CA TYR A 89 -29.43 7.88 -4.49
C TYR A 89 -30.87 8.38 -4.44
N TYR A 90 -31.19 9.21 -3.47
CA TYR A 90 -32.55 9.65 -3.22
C TYR A 90 -32.74 11.11 -3.59
N THR A 91 -33.87 11.42 -4.23
CA THR A 91 -34.40 12.79 -4.31
C THR A 91 -35.55 12.92 -3.34
N LEU A 92 -35.59 14.01 -2.56
CA LEU A 92 -36.46 14.18 -1.41
C LEU A 92 -37.16 15.54 -1.45
N THR A 93 -38.42 15.60 -0.99
CA THR A 93 -39.16 16.87 -0.81
C THR A 93 -38.82 17.50 0.53
N MET A 94 -37.59 17.96 0.71
CA MET A 94 -37.22 18.71 1.92
C MET A 94 -36.17 19.76 1.58
N THR A 95 -36.14 20.83 2.32
CA THR A 95 -35.10 21.85 2.22
C THR A 95 -33.94 21.49 3.10
N THR A 96 -32.72 21.74 2.61
CA THR A 96 -31.49 21.54 3.37
C THR A 96 -30.81 22.86 3.67
N SER A 97 -30.00 22.89 4.69
CA SER A 97 -29.11 24.00 5.03
C SER A 97 -27.70 23.45 5.27
N ASP A 98 -26.70 24.29 5.29
CA ASP A 98 -25.32 23.87 5.60
C ASP A 98 -25.20 23.13 6.94
N LYS A 99 -26.14 23.37 7.88
CA LYS A 99 -26.18 22.67 9.17
C LYS A 99 -26.75 21.25 9.11
N THR A 100 -27.44 20.90 8.00
CA THR A 100 -28.05 19.57 7.83
C THR A 100 -27.30 18.69 6.86
N VAL A 101 -26.31 19.20 6.14
CA VAL A 101 -25.42 18.42 5.26
C VAL A 101 -24.76 17.30 6.06
N SER A 102 -24.70 16.11 5.48
CA SER A 102 -24.21 14.86 6.09
C SER A 102 -25.04 14.33 7.26
N CYS A 103 -26.17 14.95 7.60
CA CYS A 103 -27.09 14.38 8.57
C CYS A 103 -27.80 13.14 8.00
N PRO A 104 -28.12 12.12 8.82
CA PRO A 104 -28.79 10.92 8.34
C PRO A 104 -30.26 11.18 8.02
N ILE A 105 -30.73 10.60 6.93
CA ILE A 105 -32.13 10.38 6.65
C ILE A 105 -32.52 8.95 7.07
N MET A 106 -33.67 8.79 7.70
CA MET A 106 -34.11 7.55 8.32
C MET A 106 -35.51 7.16 7.80
N ASN A 107 -35.78 5.84 7.81
CA ASN A 107 -37.12 5.31 7.61
C ASN A 107 -37.94 5.37 8.92
N ALA A 108 -39.21 4.97 8.86
CA ALA A 108 -40.11 4.94 10.03
C ALA A 108 -39.65 3.98 11.15
N ASN A 109 -38.78 3.02 10.83
CA ASN A 109 -38.20 2.07 11.80
C ASN A 109 -36.95 2.61 12.51
N GLY A 110 -36.50 3.81 12.17
CA GLY A 110 -35.27 4.40 12.70
C GLY A 110 -33.99 3.84 12.08
N GLU A 111 -34.08 3.24 10.88
CA GLU A 111 -32.92 2.76 10.14
C GLU A 111 -32.44 3.84 9.17
N VAL A 112 -31.12 4.00 9.04
CA VAL A 112 -30.49 5.01 8.19
C VAL A 112 -30.59 4.58 6.72
N LEU A 113 -31.28 5.38 5.92
CA LEU A 113 -31.38 5.22 4.47
C LEU A 113 -30.20 5.85 3.74
N GLY A 114 -29.74 7.01 4.19
CA GLY A 114 -28.69 7.75 3.53
C GLY A 114 -28.23 8.99 4.31
N LEU A 115 -27.32 9.74 3.71
CA LEU A 115 -26.78 11.00 4.23
C LEU A 115 -27.19 12.13 3.29
N ILE A 116 -27.77 13.20 3.85
CA ILE A 116 -28.15 14.39 3.08
C ILE A 116 -26.91 15.05 2.48
N GLN A 117 -27.02 15.42 1.22
CA GLN A 117 -26.04 16.22 0.50
C GLN A 117 -26.42 17.69 0.43
N LYS A 118 -25.46 18.54 0.08
CA LYS A 118 -25.70 19.95 -0.13
C LYS A 118 -26.57 20.15 -1.37
N SER A 119 -27.67 20.91 -1.25
CA SER A 119 -28.46 21.34 -2.39
C SER A 119 -27.73 22.36 -3.25
N ALA A 120 -28.04 22.43 -4.53
CA ALA A 120 -27.43 23.40 -5.44
C ALA A 120 -27.81 24.84 -5.09
N SER A 121 -29.00 25.04 -4.50
CA SER A 121 -29.51 26.33 -4.02
C SER A 121 -30.25 26.14 -2.70
N GLU A 122 -30.21 27.13 -1.81
CA GLU A 122 -31.00 27.15 -0.57
C GLU A 122 -32.50 27.32 -0.85
N GLU A 123 -32.88 27.78 -2.04
CA GLU A 123 -34.27 27.95 -2.47
C GLU A 123 -34.86 26.66 -3.05
N ASP A 124 -34.04 25.62 -3.27
CA ASP A 124 -34.50 24.34 -3.82
C ASP A 124 -35.42 23.65 -2.82
N LYS A 125 -36.60 23.28 -3.31
CA LYS A 125 -37.57 22.51 -2.55
C LYS A 125 -37.23 21.01 -2.53
N GLU A 126 -36.24 20.61 -3.29
CA GLU A 126 -35.72 19.26 -3.39
C GLU A 126 -34.34 19.18 -2.77
N SER A 127 -34.05 18.04 -2.16
CA SER A 127 -32.73 17.71 -1.64
C SER A 127 -32.35 16.31 -2.06
N TYR A 128 -31.09 16.02 -1.91
CA TYR A 128 -30.49 14.75 -2.37
C TYR A 128 -29.82 14.04 -1.20
N ALA A 129 -29.81 12.71 -1.25
CA ALA A 129 -29.11 11.92 -0.25
C ALA A 129 -28.43 10.70 -0.89
N ILE A 130 -27.19 10.49 -0.52
CA ILE A 130 -26.44 9.29 -0.87
C ILE A 130 -26.80 8.14 0.08
N GLY A 131 -27.09 6.96 -0.43
CA GLY A 131 -27.42 5.80 0.37
C GLY A 131 -26.32 5.41 1.36
N ALA A 132 -26.69 5.11 2.60
CA ALA A 132 -25.74 4.79 3.66
C ALA A 132 -24.94 3.52 3.34
N SER A 133 -25.51 2.54 2.63
CA SER A 133 -24.83 1.34 2.16
C SER A 133 -23.64 1.65 1.25
N TYR A 134 -23.68 2.76 0.50
CA TYR A 134 -22.55 3.21 -0.29
C TYR A 134 -21.37 3.63 0.62
N GLY A 135 -21.64 4.39 1.67
CA GLY A 135 -20.63 4.77 2.67
C GLY A 135 -20.01 3.55 3.38
N GLU A 136 -20.84 2.53 3.67
CA GLU A 136 -20.34 1.27 4.26
C GLU A 136 -19.40 0.52 3.29
N SER A 137 -19.68 0.53 1.99
CA SER A 137 -18.86 -0.14 0.96
C SER A 137 -17.53 0.53 0.69
N LEU A 138 -17.36 1.80 1.08
CA LEU A 138 -16.09 2.49 0.89
C LEU A 138 -14.97 1.81 1.67
N SER A 139 -13.85 1.58 1.01
CA SER A 139 -12.65 0.99 1.61
C SER A 139 -11.40 1.54 0.94
N ILE A 140 -10.28 1.44 1.64
CA ILE A 140 -8.96 1.66 1.04
C ILE A 140 -8.58 0.38 0.29
N SER A 141 -8.18 0.55 -0.95
CA SER A 141 -7.65 -0.52 -1.81
C SER A 141 -6.20 -0.20 -2.20
N PRO A 142 -5.46 -1.13 -2.78
CA PRO A 142 -4.13 -0.84 -3.32
C PRO A 142 -4.10 0.36 -4.28
N LEU A 143 -5.12 0.50 -5.13
CA LEU A 143 -5.23 1.61 -6.08
C LEU A 143 -5.46 2.97 -5.41
N SER A 144 -5.93 2.97 -4.17
CA SER A 144 -6.11 4.21 -3.38
C SER A 144 -4.80 4.95 -3.14
N ALA A 145 -3.65 4.29 -3.25
CA ALA A 145 -2.33 4.94 -3.20
C ALA A 145 -2.16 6.01 -4.30
N ASN A 146 -2.81 5.82 -5.45
CA ASN A 146 -2.75 6.73 -6.59
C ASN A 146 -3.97 7.67 -6.70
N ASP A 147 -4.89 7.63 -5.74
CA ASP A 147 -6.07 8.51 -5.75
C ASP A 147 -5.68 9.94 -5.37
N ILE A 148 -5.75 10.84 -6.34
CA ILE A 148 -5.36 12.25 -6.19
C ILE A 148 -6.18 12.94 -5.08
N ASN A 149 -7.48 12.64 -4.97
CA ASN A 149 -8.36 13.27 -3.99
C ASN A 149 -8.07 12.74 -2.57
N LEU A 150 -7.82 11.45 -2.42
CA LEU A 150 -7.39 10.88 -1.15
C LEU A 150 -6.01 11.42 -0.73
N ASN A 151 -5.10 11.61 -1.66
CA ASN A 151 -3.74 12.09 -1.37
C ASN A 151 -3.72 13.56 -0.94
N LYS A 152 -4.70 14.37 -1.33
CA LYS A 152 -4.88 15.74 -0.82
C LYS A 152 -5.31 15.80 0.65
N ILE A 153 -5.80 14.71 1.22
CA ILE A 153 -6.17 14.65 2.64
C ILE A 153 -4.92 14.32 3.44
N GLY A 154 -4.45 15.21 4.31
CA GLY A 154 -3.25 15.00 5.15
C GLY A 154 -3.44 13.97 6.27
N ILE A 155 -4.69 13.60 6.61
CA ILE A 155 -4.99 12.58 7.62
C ILE A 155 -4.58 11.19 7.09
N ALA A 156 -3.91 10.40 7.91
CA ALA A 156 -3.46 9.06 7.56
C ALA A 156 -4.63 8.16 7.08
N LYS A 157 -4.36 7.28 6.11
CA LYS A 157 -5.33 6.33 5.58
C LYS A 157 -5.30 5.03 6.37
N ALA A 158 -6.43 4.35 6.45
CA ALA A 158 -6.47 2.98 6.94
C ALA A 158 -5.78 2.04 5.93
N LEU A 159 -5.40 0.88 6.38
CA LEU A 159 -4.89 -0.17 5.50
C LEU A 159 -6.05 -0.89 4.78
N PRO A 160 -5.83 -1.46 3.60
CA PRO A 160 -6.72 -2.45 3.01
C PRO A 160 -7.00 -3.61 3.97
N GLU A 161 -8.11 -4.33 3.72
CA GLU A 161 -8.64 -5.32 4.68
C GLU A 161 -7.81 -6.61 4.76
N THR A 162 -7.10 -6.98 3.69
CA THR A 162 -6.28 -8.20 3.67
C THR A 162 -4.80 -7.88 3.65
N GLU A 163 -3.98 -8.80 4.18
CA GLU A 163 -2.52 -8.64 4.23
C GLU A 163 -1.93 -8.41 2.84
N ASP A 164 -2.32 -9.22 1.85
CA ASP A 164 -1.81 -9.10 0.48
C ASP A 164 -2.12 -7.74 -0.13
N GLN A 165 -3.36 -7.26 0.02
CA GLN A 165 -3.75 -5.94 -0.47
C GLN A 165 -3.01 -4.81 0.27
N ALA A 166 -2.80 -4.96 1.58
CA ALA A 166 -2.07 -3.98 2.38
C ALA A 166 -0.59 -3.95 2.00
N LEU A 167 0.04 -5.08 1.66
CA LEU A 167 1.41 -5.14 1.14
C LEU A 167 1.53 -4.43 -0.22
N VAL A 168 0.58 -4.66 -1.12
CA VAL A 168 0.55 -3.95 -2.42
C VAL A 168 0.35 -2.45 -2.20
N TYR A 169 -0.54 -2.06 -1.29
CA TYR A 169 -0.75 -0.65 -0.93
C TYR A 169 0.53 0.00 -0.38
N LEU A 170 1.24 -0.66 0.53
CA LEU A 170 2.53 -0.21 1.06
C LEU A 170 3.57 -0.02 -0.05
N TYR A 171 3.64 -0.96 -1.00
CA TYR A 171 4.55 -0.86 -2.13
C TYR A 171 4.24 0.36 -3.00
N MET A 172 2.96 0.56 -3.36
CA MET A 172 2.54 1.68 -4.20
C MET A 172 2.68 3.04 -3.50
N SER A 173 2.49 3.06 -2.18
CA SER A 173 2.55 4.29 -1.37
C SER A 173 3.98 4.72 -1.03
N SER A 174 4.96 3.84 -1.12
CA SER A 174 6.34 4.09 -0.68
C SER A 174 7.02 5.29 -1.35
N SER A 175 6.65 5.58 -2.60
CA SER A 175 7.19 6.72 -3.36
C SER A 175 6.35 8.00 -3.25
N GLN A 176 5.17 7.94 -2.63
CA GLN A 176 4.21 9.03 -2.58
C GLN A 176 4.02 9.61 -1.18
N MET A 177 4.30 8.82 -0.15
CA MET A 177 4.25 9.26 1.24
C MET A 177 5.59 9.87 1.67
N ASP A 178 5.52 10.90 2.52
CA ASP A 178 6.72 11.32 3.24
C ASP A 178 7.20 10.21 4.21
N ALA A 179 8.46 10.29 4.59
CA ALA A 179 9.12 9.27 5.41
C ALA A 179 8.41 8.98 6.73
N LYS A 180 7.89 10.01 7.40
CA LYS A 180 7.19 9.89 8.69
C LYS A 180 5.86 9.16 8.55
N ASN A 181 5.08 9.53 7.55
CA ASN A 181 3.78 8.90 7.28
C ASN A 181 3.94 7.46 6.78
N TYR A 182 4.99 7.18 5.99
CA TYR A 182 5.29 5.83 5.56
C TYR A 182 5.68 4.92 6.73
N LEU A 183 6.54 5.39 7.65
CA LEU A 183 6.89 4.64 8.87
C LEU A 183 5.65 4.39 9.76
N ALA A 184 4.80 5.39 9.93
CA ALA A 184 3.56 5.21 10.68
C ALA A 184 2.67 4.14 10.05
N THR A 185 2.56 4.12 8.71
CA THR A 185 1.78 3.12 7.97
C THR A 185 2.39 1.71 8.10
N LEU A 186 3.72 1.58 8.09
CA LEU A 186 4.43 0.31 8.36
C LEU A 186 4.16 -0.19 9.79
N ASN A 187 4.12 0.70 10.77
CA ASN A 187 3.80 0.34 12.15
C ASN A 187 2.35 -0.12 12.29
N ASP A 188 1.39 0.57 11.65
CA ASP A 188 -0.01 0.15 11.60
C ASP A 188 -0.15 -1.23 10.95
N PHE A 189 0.61 -1.47 9.86
CA PHE A 189 0.62 -2.75 9.17
C PHE A 189 1.10 -3.88 10.09
N LEU A 190 2.22 -3.69 10.78
CA LEU A 190 2.76 -4.70 11.70
C LEU A 190 1.91 -4.88 12.96
N GLN A 191 1.14 -3.87 13.36
CA GLN A 191 0.13 -4.03 14.40
C GLN A 191 -1.04 -4.90 13.94
N ALA A 192 -1.49 -4.75 12.69
CA ALA A 192 -2.56 -5.55 12.11
C ALA A 192 -2.09 -6.97 11.74
N TYR A 193 -0.85 -7.11 11.27
CA TYR A 193 -0.25 -8.36 10.78
C TYR A 193 1.08 -8.66 11.49
N PRO A 194 1.07 -9.02 12.78
CA PRO A 194 2.29 -9.17 13.59
C PRO A 194 3.17 -10.36 13.20
N ASN A 195 2.70 -11.22 12.30
CA ASN A 195 3.43 -12.36 11.78
C ASN A 195 3.88 -12.17 10.31
N SER A 196 3.78 -10.98 9.77
CA SER A 196 4.18 -10.69 8.40
C SER A 196 5.70 -10.56 8.27
N THR A 197 6.33 -11.54 7.66
CA THR A 197 7.77 -11.50 7.31
C THR A 197 8.09 -10.29 6.44
N GLU A 198 7.28 -10.04 5.41
CA GLU A 198 7.46 -8.93 4.48
C GLU A 198 7.33 -7.58 5.18
N GLY A 199 6.39 -7.43 6.12
CA GLY A 199 6.21 -6.20 6.89
C GLY A 199 7.46 -5.82 7.69
N TYR A 200 8.04 -6.78 8.41
CA TYR A 200 9.31 -6.56 9.14
C TYR A 200 10.46 -6.27 8.19
N THR A 201 10.57 -7.00 7.08
CA THR A 201 11.62 -6.79 6.07
C THR A 201 11.54 -5.39 5.46
N ARG A 202 10.34 -4.90 5.16
CA ARG A 202 10.13 -3.52 4.64
C ARG A 202 10.50 -2.47 5.66
N ARG A 203 10.13 -2.65 6.93
CA ARG A 203 10.47 -1.69 7.97
C ARG A 203 11.97 -1.70 8.27
N ALA A 204 12.61 -2.86 8.25
CA ALA A 204 14.07 -2.95 8.32
C ALA A 204 14.74 -2.17 7.18
N GLY A 205 14.28 -2.34 5.93
CA GLY A 205 14.77 -1.58 4.78
C GLY A 205 14.58 -0.07 4.95
N TYR A 206 13.45 0.37 5.51
CA TYR A 206 13.20 1.77 5.82
C TYR A 206 14.23 2.31 6.83
N TYR A 207 14.46 1.61 7.94
CA TYR A 207 15.43 2.02 8.96
C TYR A 207 16.86 2.08 8.42
N MET A 208 17.25 1.12 7.60
CA MET A 208 18.55 1.10 6.96
C MET A 208 18.80 2.31 6.03
N ASN A 209 17.76 2.80 5.37
CA ASN A 209 17.89 3.98 4.51
C ASN A 209 18.15 5.27 5.32
N ILE A 210 17.81 5.30 6.61
CA ILE A 210 18.19 6.39 7.52
C ILE A 210 19.67 6.29 7.86
N GLY A 211 20.18 5.08 8.12
CA GLY A 211 21.58 4.72 8.12
C GLY A 211 22.39 5.11 9.35
N ASP A 212 21.77 5.62 10.42
CA ASP A 212 22.45 5.81 11.71
C ASP A 212 22.42 4.52 12.55
N ASP A 213 23.26 4.45 13.58
CA ASP A 213 23.42 3.24 14.40
C ASP A 213 22.15 2.87 15.17
N GLU A 214 21.32 3.84 15.57
CA GLU A 214 20.04 3.59 16.25
C GLU A 214 19.05 2.90 15.31
N HIS A 215 18.88 3.44 14.10
CA HIS A 215 17.98 2.85 13.10
C HIS A 215 18.50 1.51 12.54
N ASN A 216 19.81 1.36 12.40
CA ASN A 216 20.40 0.07 12.04
C ASN A 216 20.14 -1.02 13.09
N ALA A 217 20.17 -0.66 14.40
CA ALA A 217 19.79 -1.59 15.47
C ALA A 217 18.30 -1.98 15.41
N LEU A 218 17.41 -1.03 15.06
CA LEU A 218 16.00 -1.32 14.84
C LEU A 218 15.80 -2.23 13.61
N ALA A 219 16.54 -1.98 12.52
CA ALA A 219 16.52 -2.82 11.33
C ALA A 219 16.97 -4.26 11.65
N GLU A 220 18.05 -4.43 12.43
CA GLU A 220 18.52 -5.76 12.86
C GLU A 220 17.46 -6.50 13.69
N ALA A 221 16.80 -5.80 14.61
CA ALA A 221 15.71 -6.37 15.40
C ALA A 221 14.53 -6.84 14.52
N ASP A 222 14.16 -6.03 13.52
CA ASP A 222 13.12 -6.39 12.57
C ASP A 222 13.53 -7.56 11.67
N LEU A 223 14.76 -7.62 11.19
CA LEU A 223 15.26 -8.77 10.41
C LEU A 223 15.23 -10.08 11.22
N LYS A 224 15.64 -10.01 12.49
CA LYS A 224 15.52 -11.16 13.39
C LYS A 224 14.06 -11.58 13.55
N LYS A 225 13.16 -10.61 13.76
CA LYS A 225 11.75 -10.90 13.89
C LYS A 225 11.16 -11.47 12.60
N ALA A 226 11.56 -10.96 11.42
CA ALA A 226 11.17 -11.52 10.14
C ALA A 226 11.53 -13.00 10.00
N MET A 227 12.73 -13.39 10.42
CA MET A 227 13.15 -14.79 10.44
C MET A 227 12.34 -15.63 11.43
N ASP A 228 12.07 -15.12 12.63
CA ASP A 228 11.34 -15.83 13.68
C ASP A 228 9.88 -16.11 13.29
N VAL A 229 9.23 -15.19 12.57
CA VAL A 229 7.82 -15.33 12.15
C VAL A 229 7.65 -15.97 10.77
N SER A 230 8.73 -16.17 10.03
CA SER A 230 8.67 -16.80 8.72
C SER A 230 8.20 -18.24 8.81
N GLY A 231 7.11 -18.56 8.15
CA GLY A 231 6.63 -19.93 8.00
C GLY A 231 7.54 -20.80 7.13
N ASN A 232 8.39 -20.17 6.33
CA ASN A 232 9.42 -20.80 5.49
C ASN A 232 10.79 -20.21 5.84
N LYS A 233 11.61 -21.01 6.52
CA LYS A 233 12.94 -20.58 6.98
C LYS A 233 13.83 -20.08 5.84
N THR A 234 13.82 -20.75 4.68
CA THR A 234 14.68 -20.37 3.54
C THR A 234 14.26 -19.06 2.92
N GLU A 235 12.98 -18.77 2.87
CA GLU A 235 12.44 -17.47 2.42
C GLU A 235 12.82 -16.35 3.39
N GLY A 236 12.71 -16.60 4.71
CA GLY A 236 13.19 -15.66 5.73
C GLY A 236 14.68 -15.35 5.56
N GLN A 237 15.50 -16.37 5.37
CA GLN A 237 16.94 -16.24 5.10
C GLN A 237 17.22 -15.43 3.81
N TYR A 238 16.49 -15.70 2.73
CA TYR A 238 16.59 -14.93 1.49
C TYR A 238 16.28 -13.45 1.70
N ASN A 239 15.19 -13.12 2.39
CA ASN A 239 14.79 -11.75 2.66
C ASN A 239 15.86 -11.01 3.49
N VAL A 240 16.40 -11.65 4.52
CA VAL A 240 17.48 -11.09 5.35
C VAL A 240 18.76 -10.89 4.54
N ALA A 241 19.19 -11.89 3.77
CA ALA A 241 20.39 -11.79 2.92
C ALA A 241 20.26 -10.65 1.90
N LYS A 242 19.09 -10.52 1.26
CA LYS A 242 18.78 -9.46 0.30
C LYS A 242 18.89 -8.06 0.93
N ILE A 243 18.40 -7.91 2.15
CA ILE A 243 18.46 -6.63 2.86
C ILE A 243 19.90 -6.27 3.25
N ILE A 244 20.67 -7.21 3.80
CA ILE A 244 22.07 -6.97 4.14
C ILE A 244 22.89 -6.65 2.88
N TYR A 245 22.64 -7.37 1.77
CA TYR A 245 23.26 -7.10 0.47
C TYR A 245 22.93 -5.68 -0.01
N SER A 246 21.66 -5.26 0.04
CA SER A 246 21.24 -3.91 -0.34
C SER A 246 21.91 -2.83 0.53
N TYR A 247 22.05 -3.07 1.84
CA TYR A 247 22.80 -2.20 2.73
C TYR A 247 24.25 -2.03 2.29
N CYS A 248 24.94 -3.15 2.01
CA CYS A 248 26.36 -3.13 1.62
C CYS A 248 26.58 -2.41 0.28
N ILE A 249 25.67 -2.54 -0.69
CA ILE A 249 25.77 -1.82 -1.98
C ILE A 249 25.62 -0.31 -1.81
N ASN A 250 24.74 0.12 -0.91
CA ASN A 250 24.44 1.54 -0.71
C ASN A 250 25.34 2.19 0.35
N LEU A 251 26.24 1.42 0.98
CA LEU A 251 27.18 1.95 1.95
C LEU A 251 28.16 2.89 1.25
N GLU A 252 28.22 4.13 1.70
CA GLU A 252 29.16 5.14 1.17
C GLU A 252 30.60 4.69 1.36
N GLU A 253 31.44 4.95 0.34
CA GLU A 253 32.84 4.61 0.38
C GLU A 253 33.56 5.23 1.61
N GLY A 254 34.26 4.40 2.36
CA GLY A 254 34.95 4.80 3.59
C GLY A 254 34.10 4.79 4.86
N LYS A 255 32.78 4.59 4.76
CA LYS A 255 31.97 4.36 5.96
C LYS A 255 32.16 2.94 6.49
N LYS A 256 32.21 2.82 7.83
CA LYS A 256 32.22 1.52 8.50
C LYS A 256 30.83 0.91 8.46
N ALA A 257 30.76 -0.37 8.09
CA ALA A 257 29.52 -1.09 8.14
C ALA A 257 29.02 -1.27 9.59
N TYR A 258 27.70 -1.35 9.74
CA TYR A 258 27.06 -1.59 11.03
C TYR A 258 27.30 -3.04 11.49
N GLY A 259 27.78 -3.20 12.71
CA GLY A 259 28.00 -4.51 13.32
C GLY A 259 28.89 -5.43 12.47
N ASP A 260 28.35 -6.60 12.09
CA ASP A 260 28.98 -7.61 11.23
C ASP A 260 28.37 -7.66 9.83
N TRP A 261 27.53 -6.66 9.45
CA TRP A 261 26.89 -6.62 8.15
C TRP A 261 27.94 -6.46 7.04
N SER A 262 27.96 -7.44 6.17
CA SER A 262 28.93 -7.54 5.08
C SER A 262 28.37 -8.40 3.93
N TYR A 263 29.02 -8.33 2.78
CA TYR A 263 28.74 -9.27 1.68
C TYR A 263 28.96 -10.71 2.11
N ASP A 264 29.97 -11.02 2.93
CA ASP A 264 30.23 -12.36 3.46
C ASP A 264 29.08 -12.86 4.31
N LYS A 265 28.50 -12.01 5.20
CA LYS A 265 27.33 -12.37 6.00
C LYS A 265 26.13 -12.67 5.12
N ALA A 266 25.83 -11.81 4.13
CA ALA A 266 24.75 -12.03 3.19
C ALA A 266 24.94 -13.32 2.40
N LEU A 267 26.17 -13.59 1.92
CA LEU A 267 26.52 -14.78 1.16
C LEU A 267 26.34 -16.05 2.00
N ASN A 268 26.77 -16.06 3.25
CA ASN A 268 26.61 -17.22 4.13
C ASN A 268 25.14 -17.54 4.38
N ILE A 269 24.32 -16.50 4.64
CA ILE A 269 22.87 -16.69 4.88
C ILE A 269 22.17 -17.25 3.64
N ILE A 270 22.46 -16.70 2.45
CA ILE A 270 21.80 -17.17 1.22
C ILE A 270 22.26 -18.58 0.84
N ARG A 271 23.50 -18.95 1.09
CA ARG A 271 24.01 -20.31 0.87
C ARG A 271 23.37 -21.35 1.77
N GLU A 272 23.07 -20.99 3.03
CA GLU A 272 22.30 -21.88 3.92
C GLU A 272 20.88 -22.11 3.38
N ALA A 273 20.24 -21.06 2.81
CA ALA A 273 18.93 -21.20 2.18
C ALA A 273 19.01 -22.12 0.95
N ILE A 274 19.98 -21.90 0.07
CA ILE A 274 20.21 -22.70 -1.15
C ILE A 274 20.51 -24.17 -0.80
N ALA A 275 21.27 -24.42 0.25
CA ALA A 275 21.58 -25.79 0.68
C ALA A 275 20.34 -26.56 1.17
N THR A 276 19.31 -25.85 1.63
CA THR A 276 18.05 -26.43 2.09
C THR A 276 17.02 -26.53 0.94
N ASP A 277 16.92 -25.47 0.15
CA ASP A 277 15.99 -25.35 -0.98
C ASP A 277 16.61 -24.47 -2.07
N ALA A 278 17.08 -25.08 -3.14
CA ALA A 278 17.81 -24.40 -4.22
C ALA A 278 16.88 -23.64 -5.19
N GLN A 279 16.12 -22.68 -4.68
CA GLN A 279 15.26 -21.85 -5.51
C GLN A 279 16.08 -20.97 -6.47
N PRO A 280 15.67 -20.81 -7.76
CA PRO A 280 16.40 -19.99 -8.71
C PRO A 280 16.62 -18.53 -8.27
N VAL A 281 15.66 -17.94 -7.54
CA VAL A 281 15.76 -16.57 -7.03
C VAL A 281 16.85 -16.44 -5.95
N TYR A 282 17.11 -17.50 -5.16
CA TYR A 282 18.17 -17.50 -4.16
C TYR A 282 19.53 -17.60 -4.84
N ILE A 283 19.64 -18.45 -5.86
CA ILE A 283 20.85 -18.60 -6.67
C ILE A 283 21.19 -17.30 -7.41
N GLN A 284 20.15 -16.57 -7.88
CA GLN A 284 20.34 -15.25 -8.48
C GLN A 284 20.96 -14.28 -7.47
N LEU A 285 20.41 -14.21 -6.25
CA LEU A 285 20.95 -13.34 -5.20
C LEU A 285 22.39 -13.74 -4.83
N GLU A 286 22.72 -15.02 -4.77
CA GLU A 286 24.10 -15.47 -4.59
C GLU A 286 25.01 -14.90 -5.69
N GLY A 287 24.58 -14.99 -6.95
CA GLY A 287 25.31 -14.40 -8.08
C GLY A 287 25.51 -12.89 -7.95
N ASP A 288 24.48 -12.17 -7.54
CA ASP A 288 24.54 -10.70 -7.32
C ASP A 288 25.52 -10.33 -6.21
N ILE A 289 25.53 -11.08 -5.10
CA ILE A 289 26.46 -10.87 -3.99
C ILE A 289 27.89 -11.16 -4.42
N LEU A 290 28.12 -12.29 -5.10
CA LEU A 290 29.44 -12.70 -5.61
C LEU A 290 29.98 -11.69 -6.64
N PHE A 291 29.11 -11.15 -7.49
CA PHE A 291 29.47 -10.08 -8.43
C PHE A 291 29.94 -8.81 -7.68
N ALA A 292 29.22 -8.38 -6.64
CA ALA A 292 29.61 -7.25 -5.81
C ALA A 292 30.95 -7.47 -5.08
N MET A 293 31.22 -8.72 -4.69
CA MET A 293 32.51 -9.14 -4.11
C MET A 293 33.64 -9.27 -5.16
N ARG A 294 33.37 -9.03 -6.44
CA ARG A 294 34.29 -9.22 -7.57
C ARG A 294 34.71 -10.67 -7.80
N ASN A 295 34.01 -11.63 -7.23
CA ASN A 295 34.21 -13.05 -7.52
C ASN A 295 33.43 -13.42 -8.79
N TYR A 296 33.89 -12.94 -9.94
CA TYR A 296 33.17 -13.04 -11.22
C TYR A 296 33.00 -14.46 -11.70
N THR A 297 33.99 -15.32 -11.43
CA THR A 297 33.92 -16.73 -11.85
C THR A 297 32.77 -17.49 -11.21
N ASP A 298 32.57 -17.33 -9.90
CA ASP A 298 31.49 -18.01 -9.20
C ASP A 298 30.16 -17.29 -9.43
N ALA A 299 30.15 -15.96 -9.53
CA ALA A 299 28.96 -15.20 -9.91
C ALA A 299 28.39 -15.65 -11.27
N TYR A 300 29.27 -15.86 -12.26
CA TYR A 300 28.87 -16.35 -13.57
C TYR A 300 28.21 -17.74 -13.49
N LYS A 301 28.78 -18.66 -12.69
CA LYS A 301 28.19 -20.00 -12.49
C LYS A 301 26.77 -19.90 -11.91
N SER A 302 26.54 -19.04 -10.93
CA SER A 302 25.22 -18.83 -10.34
C SER A 302 24.23 -18.30 -11.38
N TYR A 303 24.59 -17.29 -12.18
CA TYR A 303 23.73 -16.77 -13.24
C TYR A 303 23.49 -17.80 -14.37
N GLU A 304 24.51 -18.58 -14.74
CA GLU A 304 24.37 -19.64 -15.73
C GLU A 304 23.37 -20.71 -15.26
N GLN A 305 23.43 -21.08 -13.98
CA GLN A 305 22.47 -22.00 -13.38
C GLN A 305 21.04 -21.43 -13.42
N VAL A 306 20.86 -20.15 -13.10
CA VAL A 306 19.54 -19.46 -13.17
C VAL A 306 19.03 -19.46 -14.61
N ASN A 307 19.90 -19.22 -15.61
CA ASN A 307 19.53 -19.19 -17.03
C ASN A 307 19.05 -20.55 -17.59
N GLN A 308 19.27 -21.65 -16.85
CA GLN A 308 18.75 -22.98 -17.16
C GLN A 308 17.40 -23.28 -16.52
N THR A 309 16.80 -22.31 -15.81
CA THR A 309 15.53 -22.45 -15.10
C THR A 309 14.41 -21.63 -15.77
N PRO A 310 13.14 -21.83 -15.38
CA PRO A 310 12.04 -20.96 -15.83
C PRO A 310 12.20 -19.47 -15.46
N LEU A 311 13.10 -19.11 -14.54
CA LEU A 311 13.41 -17.74 -14.18
C LEU A 311 14.32 -17.04 -15.21
N ALA A 312 14.82 -17.76 -16.21
CA ALA A 312 15.65 -17.21 -17.26
C ALA A 312 14.97 -16.04 -17.99
N SER A 313 15.60 -14.89 -17.98
CA SER A 313 15.08 -13.63 -18.50
C SER A 313 16.16 -12.82 -19.21
N ALA A 314 15.75 -11.76 -19.91
CA ALA A 314 16.71 -10.82 -20.49
C ALA A 314 17.69 -10.29 -19.43
N ALA A 315 17.21 -9.98 -18.22
CA ALA A 315 18.04 -9.46 -17.13
C ALA A 315 19.07 -10.49 -16.65
N THR A 316 18.68 -11.76 -16.48
CA THR A 316 19.60 -12.82 -16.00
C THR A 316 20.69 -13.16 -17.02
N PHE A 317 20.36 -13.19 -18.33
CA PHE A 317 21.36 -13.35 -19.39
C PHE A 317 22.28 -12.14 -19.50
N TYR A 318 21.77 -10.92 -19.31
CA TYR A 318 22.59 -9.71 -19.29
C TYR A 318 23.57 -9.71 -18.11
N SER A 319 23.11 -10.10 -16.91
CA SER A 319 24.00 -10.24 -15.74
C SER A 319 25.09 -11.26 -15.98
N ALA A 320 24.76 -12.41 -16.58
CA ALA A 320 25.75 -13.42 -16.98
C ALA A 320 26.75 -12.87 -17.98
N ALA A 321 26.31 -12.15 -19.02
CA ALA A 321 27.18 -11.55 -20.03
C ALA A 321 28.15 -10.53 -19.44
N LYS A 322 27.63 -9.57 -18.63
CA LYS A 322 28.47 -8.59 -17.94
C LYS A 322 29.49 -9.25 -17.02
N THR A 323 29.09 -10.28 -16.30
CA THR A 323 29.98 -11.00 -15.40
C THR A 323 31.07 -11.73 -16.17
N LYS A 324 30.66 -12.44 -17.26
CA LYS A 324 31.59 -13.17 -18.14
C LYS A 324 32.66 -12.26 -18.74
N GLN A 325 32.28 -11.05 -19.16
CA GLN A 325 33.22 -10.03 -19.70
C GLN A 325 34.33 -9.65 -18.73
N LEU A 326 34.08 -9.76 -17.42
CA LEU A 326 35.02 -9.39 -16.35
C LEU A 326 35.95 -10.56 -15.96
N ILE A 327 35.73 -11.76 -16.49
CA ILE A 327 36.59 -12.92 -16.24
C ILE A 327 37.76 -12.86 -17.21
N GLU A 328 38.98 -12.94 -16.68
CA GLU A 328 40.21 -12.95 -17.48
C GLU A 328 40.26 -14.14 -18.43
N GLY A 329 40.67 -13.91 -19.66
CA GLY A 329 40.78 -14.96 -20.69
C GLY A 329 39.44 -15.32 -21.37
N THR A 330 38.38 -14.56 -21.14
CA THR A 330 37.07 -14.81 -21.79
C THR A 330 37.12 -14.42 -23.27
N GLU A 331 36.64 -15.31 -24.12
CA GLU A 331 36.46 -15.05 -25.56
C GLU A 331 35.23 -14.12 -25.75
N MET A 332 35.42 -13.02 -26.51
CA MET A 332 34.35 -12.03 -26.72
C MET A 332 33.10 -12.62 -27.38
N ASN A 333 33.27 -13.65 -28.21
CA ASN A 333 32.13 -14.35 -28.85
C ASN A 333 31.19 -15.00 -27.84
N GLU A 334 31.68 -15.45 -26.68
CA GLU A 334 30.84 -16.02 -25.61
C GLU A 334 29.99 -14.92 -24.94
N VAL A 335 30.58 -13.74 -24.77
CA VAL A 335 29.87 -12.57 -24.23
C VAL A 335 28.77 -12.11 -25.19
N ILE A 336 29.07 -12.03 -26.49
CA ILE A 336 28.12 -11.67 -27.53
C ILE A 336 26.96 -12.66 -27.57
N ALA A 337 27.19 -13.95 -27.49
CA ALA A 337 26.15 -14.97 -27.51
C ALA A 337 25.17 -14.83 -26.29
N LEU A 338 25.69 -14.46 -25.11
CA LEU A 338 24.87 -14.18 -23.95
C LEU A 338 24.06 -12.88 -24.11
N MET A 339 24.65 -11.84 -24.70
CA MET A 339 23.96 -10.59 -25.01
C MET A 339 22.84 -10.82 -26.04
N ASP A 340 23.09 -11.57 -27.10
CA ASP A 340 22.07 -11.93 -28.07
C ASP A 340 20.92 -12.72 -27.43
N SER A 341 21.26 -13.62 -26.51
CA SER A 341 20.26 -14.35 -25.71
C SER A 341 19.43 -13.44 -24.81
N ALA A 342 20.02 -12.39 -24.26
CA ALA A 342 19.32 -11.36 -23.48
C ALA A 342 18.37 -10.56 -24.39
N ILE A 343 18.87 -10.10 -25.55
CA ILE A 343 18.08 -9.33 -26.53
C ILE A 343 16.89 -10.14 -27.04
N ALA A 344 17.09 -11.42 -27.38
CA ALA A 344 16.04 -12.29 -27.88
C ALA A 344 14.88 -12.51 -26.88
N ARG A 345 15.12 -12.31 -25.58
CA ARG A 345 14.11 -12.44 -24.51
C ARG A 345 13.43 -11.13 -24.15
N PHE A 346 13.81 -10.04 -24.80
CA PHE A 346 13.14 -8.75 -24.58
C PHE A 346 11.74 -8.78 -25.17
N THR A 347 10.73 -8.47 -24.35
CA THR A 347 9.35 -8.24 -24.82
C THR A 347 9.15 -6.74 -25.04
N PRO A 348 8.66 -6.28 -26.20
CA PRO A 348 8.34 -4.86 -26.43
C PRO A 348 7.25 -4.35 -25.45
N PRO A 349 7.26 -3.05 -25.08
CA PRO A 349 8.09 -1.99 -25.62
C PRO A 349 9.50 -2.00 -25.02
N TYR A 350 10.48 -2.00 -25.91
CA TYR A 350 11.89 -1.94 -25.53
C TYR A 350 12.17 -0.68 -24.70
N THR A 351 12.54 -0.86 -23.43
CA THR A 351 13.17 0.24 -22.71
C THR A 351 14.59 0.40 -23.24
N SER A 352 14.92 1.61 -23.66
CA SER A 352 16.07 1.99 -24.47
C SER A 352 17.47 1.61 -23.92
N CYS A 353 17.59 1.16 -22.67
CA CYS A 353 18.88 0.94 -22.02
C CYS A 353 19.74 -0.20 -22.61
N LEU A 354 19.15 -1.29 -23.10
CA LEU A 354 19.93 -2.45 -23.51
C LEU A 354 20.39 -2.40 -24.97
N LEU A 355 19.70 -1.65 -25.83
CA LEU A 355 20.10 -1.48 -27.23
C LEU A 355 21.40 -0.66 -27.39
N TYR A 356 21.72 0.20 -26.41
CA TYR A 356 22.94 1.04 -26.45
C TYR A 356 24.17 0.41 -25.79
N THR A 357 24.00 -0.71 -25.07
CA THR A 357 25.11 -1.40 -24.37
C THR A 357 25.59 -2.66 -25.06
N SER A 358 24.92 -3.11 -26.11
CA SER A 358 25.41 -4.18 -26.97
C SER A 358 26.53 -3.63 -27.84
N PRO A 359 27.76 -4.24 -27.85
CA PRO A 359 28.78 -3.83 -28.78
C PRO A 359 28.28 -4.03 -30.21
N SER A 360 28.39 -2.97 -31.03
CA SER A 360 28.00 -3.04 -32.43
C SER A 360 28.89 -4.07 -33.16
N PRO A 361 28.31 -4.98 -33.96
CA PRO A 361 29.14 -5.89 -34.80
C PRO A 361 29.93 -5.20 -35.90
N ARG A 362 29.92 -3.87 -35.97
CA ARG A 362 30.50 -3.07 -37.04
C ARG A 362 31.66 -2.15 -36.64
N ASP A 363 32.12 -2.21 -35.38
CA ASP A 363 33.30 -1.44 -34.91
C ASP A 363 34.51 -2.35 -34.75
#